data_8d54fb1113b2f1ade2549823c43422bb
#
_entry.id   8d54fb1113b2f1ade2549823c43422bb
#
_cell.length_a   1.000
_cell.length_b   1.000
_cell.length_c   1.000
_cell.angle_alpha   90.00
_cell.angle_beta   90.00
_cell.angle_gamma   90.00
#
_symmetry.space_group_name_H-M   'P 1'
#
loop_
_entity.id
_entity.type
_entity.pdbx_description
1 polymer ?
#
loop_
_entity_poly.entity_id
_entity_poly.type
_entity_poly.pdbx_seq_one_letter_code
_entity_poly.pdbx_strand_id
1 'polypeptide(L)'
;YWEHDPFEPVVGQGYMIARGCQDNKSSAVMALYVLLYMKEHKIKLPYSLDAYMGTSEEVGMFDIDYFVAHYQCPELSLVPDSGFPVCCGERGSFNGELTANDSVSERLISLSCDCGLYSVPNIAEAVVMDAPRIKELISSRKSSVTVEQMQTEDGERAWKLTACGITAHGASPKSGSNALTILCEAI
;
A
#
# COMPACT_ATOMS: atom_id res chain seq x y z
N TYR A 1 11.29 4.19 0.87
CA TYR A 1 11.51 5.50 1.52
C TYR A 1 11.76 6.54 0.46
N TRP A 2 11.18 7.76 0.65
CA TRP A 2 11.42 8.90 -0.20
C TRP A 2 12.75 9.54 0.21
N GLU A 3 13.57 9.91 -0.78
CA GLU A 3 14.81 10.65 -0.54
C GLU A 3 14.54 12.14 -0.33
N HIS A 4 13.36 12.61 -0.73
CA HIS A 4 12.88 13.99 -0.60
C HIS A 4 11.44 13.98 -0.06
N ASP A 5 10.95 15.13 0.41
CA ASP A 5 9.55 15.28 0.78
C ASP A 5 8.67 14.93 -0.44
N PRO A 6 7.76 13.95 -0.32
CA PRO A 6 6.93 13.51 -1.43
C PRO A 6 5.97 14.60 -1.94
N PHE A 7 5.70 15.62 -1.16
CA PHE A 7 4.79 16.73 -1.51
C PHE A 7 5.52 17.98 -2.03
N GLU A 8 6.86 17.97 -2.00
CA GLU A 8 7.70 19.02 -2.60
C GLU A 8 8.29 18.50 -3.91
N PRO A 9 7.80 18.94 -5.10
CA PRO A 9 8.22 18.39 -6.36
C PRO A 9 9.67 18.74 -6.69
N VAL A 10 10.47 17.74 -7.00
CA VAL A 10 11.82 17.88 -7.53
C VAL A 10 11.78 17.79 -9.04
N VAL A 11 12.17 18.87 -9.72
CA VAL A 11 12.18 18.98 -11.19
C VAL A 11 13.61 18.95 -11.70
N GLY A 12 13.90 17.97 -12.55
CA GLY A 12 15.19 17.84 -13.25
C GLY A 12 15.03 18.00 -14.77
N GLN A 13 16.10 17.69 -15.50
CA GLN A 13 16.06 17.71 -16.96
C GLN A 13 15.31 16.46 -17.47
N GLY A 14 14.04 16.64 -17.82
CA GLY A 14 13.20 15.59 -18.39
C GLY A 14 12.53 14.66 -17.37
N TYR A 15 12.57 14.99 -16.09
CA TYR A 15 11.84 14.23 -15.05
C TYR A 15 11.28 15.12 -13.96
N MET A 16 10.27 14.62 -13.28
CA MET A 16 9.71 15.20 -12.06
C MET A 16 9.47 14.07 -11.05
N ILE A 17 9.86 14.30 -9.80
CA ILE A 17 9.67 13.35 -8.70
C ILE A 17 8.80 14.02 -7.65
N ALA A 18 7.62 13.47 -7.40
CA ALA A 18 6.73 13.81 -6.29
C ALA A 18 5.62 12.78 -6.17
N ARG A 19 4.90 12.77 -5.05
CA ARG A 19 3.71 11.93 -4.88
C ARG A 19 2.65 12.27 -5.92
N GLY A 20 2.17 11.24 -6.64
CA GLY A 20 1.14 11.38 -7.66
C GLY A 20 1.63 11.82 -9.03
N CYS A 21 2.95 12.03 -9.25
CA CYS A 21 3.45 12.37 -10.57
C CYS A 21 3.21 11.27 -11.60
N GLN A 22 3.44 10.01 -11.22
CA GLN A 22 3.19 8.85 -12.08
C GLN A 22 1.76 8.35 -11.89
N ASP A 23 1.31 8.24 -10.66
CA ASP A 23 0.06 7.67 -10.23
C ASP A 23 -0.76 8.74 -9.47
N ASN A 24 -1.71 9.47 -10.13
CA ASN A 24 -1.92 9.45 -11.59
C ASN A 24 -2.18 10.88 -12.13
N LYS A 25 -1.52 11.90 -11.58
CA LYS A 25 -1.69 13.30 -12.01
C LYS A 25 -1.23 13.56 -13.44
N SER A 26 -0.23 12.81 -13.94
CA SER A 26 0.25 12.96 -15.30
C SER A 26 -0.84 12.64 -16.32
N SER A 27 -1.59 11.56 -16.14
CA SER A 27 -2.70 11.19 -17.00
C SER A 27 -3.87 12.17 -16.89
N ALA A 28 -4.16 12.67 -15.68
CA ALA A 28 -5.17 13.71 -15.47
C ALA A 28 -4.84 14.99 -16.25
N VAL A 29 -3.58 15.44 -16.18
CA VAL A 29 -3.11 16.60 -16.93
C VAL A 29 -3.19 16.35 -18.44
N MET A 30 -2.78 15.16 -18.92
CA MET A 30 -2.89 14.83 -20.34
C MET A 30 -4.34 14.86 -20.84
N ALA A 31 -5.29 14.35 -20.05
CA ALA A 31 -6.71 14.42 -20.41
C ALA A 31 -7.19 15.88 -20.57
N LEU A 32 -6.77 16.79 -19.67
CA LEU A 32 -7.06 18.22 -19.79
C LEU A 32 -6.44 18.84 -21.06
N TYR A 33 -5.19 18.48 -21.36
CA TYR A 33 -4.55 18.97 -22.59
C TYR A 33 -5.23 18.46 -23.87
N VAL A 34 -5.72 17.24 -23.89
CA VAL A 34 -6.54 16.74 -25.01
C VAL A 34 -7.79 17.59 -25.21
N LEU A 35 -8.53 17.86 -24.14
CA LEU A 35 -9.73 18.73 -24.23
C LEU A 35 -9.38 20.15 -24.66
N LEU A 36 -8.30 20.72 -24.14
CA LEU A 36 -7.82 22.04 -24.53
C LEU A 36 -7.43 22.08 -26.01
N TYR A 37 -6.66 21.10 -26.48
CA TYR A 37 -6.28 20.98 -27.88
C TYR A 37 -7.50 20.90 -28.81
N MET A 38 -8.47 20.08 -28.45
CA MET A 38 -9.71 19.96 -29.23
C MET A 38 -10.49 21.28 -29.29
N LYS A 39 -10.56 22.00 -28.17
CA LYS A 39 -11.19 23.32 -28.09
C LYS A 39 -10.48 24.36 -28.98
N GLU A 40 -9.16 24.46 -28.88
CA GLU A 40 -8.34 25.41 -29.64
C GLU A 40 -8.41 25.15 -31.15
N HIS A 41 -8.42 23.89 -31.57
CA HIS A 41 -8.47 23.48 -32.96
C HIS A 41 -9.89 23.28 -33.47
N LYS A 42 -10.91 23.59 -32.65
CA LYS A 42 -12.34 23.49 -32.99
C LYS A 42 -12.72 22.11 -33.53
N ILE A 43 -12.09 21.06 -32.99
CA ILE A 43 -12.37 19.67 -33.36
C ILE A 43 -13.78 19.32 -32.88
N LYS A 44 -14.61 18.80 -33.80
CA LYS A 44 -15.97 18.34 -33.51
C LYS A 44 -16.00 16.83 -33.57
N LEU A 45 -16.51 16.21 -32.51
CA LEU A 45 -16.79 14.77 -32.45
C LEU A 45 -18.28 14.53 -32.59
N PRO A 46 -18.72 13.37 -33.07
CA PRO A 46 -20.14 13.00 -33.13
C PRO A 46 -20.72 12.62 -31.73
N TYR A 47 -19.94 12.72 -30.69
CA TYR A 47 -20.27 12.43 -29.28
C TYR A 47 -19.64 13.47 -28.35
N SER A 48 -20.13 13.56 -27.12
CA SER A 48 -19.52 14.37 -26.08
C SER A 48 -18.28 13.62 -25.50
N LEU A 49 -17.29 14.40 -25.09
CA LEU A 49 -16.12 13.91 -24.38
C LEU A 49 -15.97 14.70 -23.09
N ASP A 50 -16.03 13.99 -21.98
CA ASP A 50 -15.92 14.54 -20.64
C ASP A 50 -14.69 13.96 -19.95
N ALA A 51 -14.00 14.76 -19.13
CA ALA A 51 -12.96 14.28 -18.25
C ALA A 51 -13.48 14.27 -16.82
N TYR A 52 -13.47 13.11 -16.20
CA TYR A 52 -13.76 12.94 -14.79
C TYR A 52 -12.44 12.73 -14.02
N MET A 53 -12.27 13.47 -12.93
CA MET A 53 -11.12 13.35 -12.05
C MET A 53 -11.60 12.99 -10.66
N GLY A 54 -11.42 11.73 -10.30
CA GLY A 54 -11.68 11.21 -8.97
C GLY A 54 -10.61 11.61 -7.96
N THR A 55 -10.91 11.46 -6.70
CA THR A 55 -10.02 11.81 -5.58
C THR A 55 -9.83 10.68 -4.57
N SER A 56 -10.48 9.54 -4.76
CA SER A 56 -10.52 8.46 -3.78
C SER A 56 -10.24 7.08 -4.36
N GLU A 57 -9.55 6.98 -5.49
CA GLU A 57 -9.20 5.71 -6.12
C GLU A 57 -8.45 4.79 -5.14
N GLU A 58 -7.41 5.30 -4.48
CA GLU A 58 -6.53 4.56 -3.56
C GLU A 58 -7.18 4.19 -2.20
N VAL A 59 -8.38 4.71 -1.92
CA VAL A 59 -9.03 4.55 -0.62
C VAL A 59 -10.46 4.00 -0.71
N GLY A 60 -10.80 3.37 -1.85
CA GLY A 60 -12.05 2.63 -2.03
C GLY A 60 -13.05 3.24 -2.98
N MET A 61 -12.70 4.23 -3.81
CA MET A 61 -13.49 4.76 -4.94
C MET A 61 -14.90 5.28 -4.58
N PHE A 62 -15.12 5.76 -3.35
CA PHE A 62 -16.44 6.22 -2.92
C PHE A 62 -16.96 7.44 -3.71
N ASP A 63 -16.09 8.19 -4.35
CA ASP A 63 -16.43 9.25 -5.29
C ASP A 63 -17.04 8.72 -6.59
N ILE A 64 -16.62 7.54 -7.05
CA ILE A 64 -17.24 6.83 -8.19
C ILE A 64 -18.64 6.36 -7.82
N ASP A 65 -18.85 5.83 -6.63
CA ASP A 65 -20.19 5.45 -6.14
C ASP A 65 -21.12 6.66 -6.15
N TYR A 66 -20.64 7.82 -5.71
CA TYR A 66 -21.39 9.06 -5.77
C TYR A 66 -21.70 9.47 -7.23
N PHE A 67 -20.69 9.40 -8.11
CA PHE A 67 -20.85 9.74 -9.52
C PHE A 67 -21.92 8.87 -10.19
N VAL A 68 -21.84 7.56 -10.05
CA VAL A 68 -22.80 6.60 -10.63
C VAL A 68 -24.21 6.80 -10.11
N ALA A 69 -24.36 7.21 -8.86
CA ALA A 69 -25.67 7.47 -8.26
C ALA A 69 -26.32 8.78 -8.73
N HIS A 70 -25.55 9.77 -9.19
CA HIS A 70 -26.06 11.13 -9.47
C HIS A 70 -25.89 11.58 -10.90
N TYR A 71 -25.08 10.91 -11.70
CA TYR A 71 -24.80 11.28 -13.08
C TYR A 71 -25.04 10.11 -14.03
N GLN A 72 -25.27 10.42 -15.28
CA GLN A 72 -25.38 9.41 -16.32
C GLN A 72 -23.99 8.86 -16.65
N CYS A 73 -23.83 7.56 -16.54
CA CYS A 73 -22.58 6.90 -16.93
C CYS A 73 -22.36 7.01 -18.44
N PRO A 74 -21.15 7.25 -18.92
CA PRO A 74 -20.81 7.24 -20.33
C PRO A 74 -20.92 5.82 -20.91
N GLU A 75 -21.17 5.72 -22.22
CA GLU A 75 -21.17 4.42 -22.91
C GLU A 75 -19.78 3.81 -23.02
N LEU A 76 -18.73 4.65 -23.04
CA LEU A 76 -17.33 4.25 -23.07
C LEU A 76 -16.53 5.10 -22.11
N SER A 77 -15.73 4.46 -21.26
CA SER A 77 -14.77 5.11 -20.39
C SER A 77 -13.35 4.66 -20.73
N LEU A 78 -12.42 5.62 -20.78
CA LEU A 78 -11.00 5.38 -20.89
C LEU A 78 -10.37 5.70 -19.54
N VAL A 79 -9.72 4.72 -18.92
CA VAL A 79 -9.05 4.87 -17.62
C VAL A 79 -7.55 4.75 -17.86
N PRO A 80 -6.82 5.88 -17.95
CA PRO A 80 -5.38 5.87 -18.25
C PRO A 80 -4.54 5.64 -16.99
N ASP A 81 -4.77 4.53 -16.31
CA ASP A 81 -4.17 4.15 -15.02
C ASP A 81 -3.58 2.74 -15.06
N SER A 82 -3.11 2.32 -16.19
CA SER A 82 -2.54 1.00 -16.39
C SER A 82 -1.39 1.03 -17.40
N GLY A 83 -0.73 -0.13 -17.54
CA GLY A 83 0.33 -0.30 -18.53
C GLY A 83 -0.19 -0.25 -19.96
N PHE A 84 0.64 0.30 -20.86
CA PHE A 84 0.37 0.32 -22.31
C PHE A 84 0.59 -1.08 -22.92
N PRO A 85 -0.16 -1.51 -23.95
CA PRO A 85 -1.15 -0.73 -24.70
C PRO A 85 -2.56 -0.72 -24.10
N VAL A 86 -3.02 -1.79 -23.52
CA VAL A 86 -4.35 -1.93 -22.89
C VAL A 86 -4.31 -3.04 -21.86
N CYS A 87 -4.85 -2.78 -20.70
CA CYS A 87 -5.14 -3.81 -19.70
C CYS A 87 -6.45 -4.50 -20.07
N CYS A 88 -6.39 -5.80 -20.35
CA CYS A 88 -7.55 -6.60 -20.74
C CYS A 88 -8.00 -7.59 -19.65
N GLY A 89 -7.50 -7.44 -18.44
CA GLY A 89 -7.90 -8.26 -17.30
C GLY A 89 -7.29 -7.75 -16.00
N GLU A 90 -8.04 -7.87 -14.93
CA GLU A 90 -7.64 -7.49 -13.58
C GLU A 90 -7.76 -8.68 -12.64
N ARG A 91 -7.02 -8.63 -11.54
CA ARG A 91 -7.15 -9.61 -10.45
C ARG A 91 -8.22 -9.15 -9.49
N GLY A 92 -9.07 -10.08 -9.07
CA GLY A 92 -9.98 -9.83 -7.95
C GLY A 92 -9.21 -9.63 -6.66
N SER A 93 -9.77 -8.84 -5.75
CA SER A 93 -9.26 -8.66 -4.39
C SER A 93 -10.22 -9.30 -3.39
N PHE A 94 -9.68 -9.81 -2.30
CA PHE A 94 -10.43 -10.26 -1.14
C PHE A 94 -9.82 -9.63 0.10
N ASN A 95 -10.61 -8.88 0.84
CA ASN A 95 -10.26 -8.33 2.14
C ASN A 95 -11.10 -9.01 3.19
N GLY A 96 -10.48 -9.47 4.25
CA GLY A 96 -11.17 -10.15 5.33
C GLY A 96 -10.46 -9.93 6.67
N GLU A 97 -11.22 -10.05 7.74
CA GLU A 97 -10.72 -10.02 9.12
C GLU A 97 -10.78 -11.42 9.71
N LEU A 98 -9.71 -11.84 10.35
CA LEU A 98 -9.65 -13.06 11.12
C LEU A 98 -9.59 -12.69 12.59
N THR A 99 -10.61 -13.12 13.34
CA THR A 99 -10.70 -12.90 14.78
C THR A 99 -10.55 -14.23 15.50
N ALA A 100 -9.64 -14.31 16.47
CA ALA A 100 -9.52 -15.47 17.33
C ALA A 100 -10.66 -15.50 18.35
N ASN A 101 -11.24 -16.69 18.58
CA ASN A 101 -12.29 -16.86 19.60
C ASN A 101 -11.74 -16.96 21.02
N ASP A 102 -10.45 -17.30 21.15
CA ASP A 102 -9.75 -17.45 22.43
C ASP A 102 -8.50 -16.57 22.48
N SER A 103 -7.95 -16.37 23.67
CA SER A 103 -6.66 -15.68 23.85
C SER A 103 -5.57 -16.43 23.09
N VAL A 104 -4.80 -15.71 22.28
CA VAL A 104 -3.80 -16.31 21.39
C VAL A 104 -2.67 -16.96 22.22
N SER A 105 -2.22 -16.34 23.30
CA SER A 105 -1.26 -16.86 24.25
C SER A 105 -1.07 -15.87 25.39
N GLU A 106 -0.96 -16.35 26.62
CA GLU A 106 -0.56 -15.51 27.76
C GLU A 106 0.88 -14.98 27.65
N ARG A 107 1.66 -15.53 26.71
CA ARG A 107 3.05 -15.13 26.47
C ARG A 107 3.21 -14.07 25.39
N LEU A 108 2.23 -13.88 24.52
CA LEU A 108 2.23 -12.84 23.51
C LEU A 108 1.51 -11.60 24.05
N ILE A 109 2.26 -10.55 24.34
CA ILE A 109 1.72 -9.29 24.90
C ILE A 109 1.17 -8.43 23.77
N SER A 110 1.91 -8.30 22.66
CA SER A 110 1.48 -7.52 21.49
C SER A 110 2.08 -8.08 20.22
N LEU A 111 1.36 -7.88 19.13
CA LEU A 111 1.81 -8.16 17.77
C LEU A 111 1.28 -7.04 16.87
N SER A 112 2.16 -6.42 16.12
CA SER A 112 1.80 -5.33 15.21
C SER A 112 2.65 -5.35 13.94
N CYS A 113 2.07 -4.86 12.86
CA CYS A 113 2.80 -4.46 11.67
C CYS A 113 2.15 -3.21 11.10
N ASP A 114 2.96 -2.33 10.55
CA ASP A 114 2.48 -1.14 9.85
C ASP A 114 2.70 -1.32 8.36
N CYS A 115 1.61 -1.36 7.61
CA CYS A 115 1.64 -1.43 6.15
C CYS A 115 0.37 -0.81 5.56
N GLY A 116 0.50 -0.29 4.34
CA GLY A 116 -0.67 0.11 3.57
C GLY A 116 -1.57 -1.09 3.23
N LEU A 117 -2.85 -0.84 2.98
CA LEU A 117 -3.88 -1.85 2.75
C LEU A 117 -3.50 -2.86 1.64
N TYR A 118 -2.78 -2.39 0.62
CA TYR A 118 -2.35 -3.20 -0.53
C TYR A 118 -0.83 -3.42 -0.59
N SER A 119 -0.17 -3.41 0.57
CA SER A 119 1.29 -3.55 0.65
C SER A 119 1.70 -4.76 1.48
N VAL A 120 2.81 -5.37 1.11
CA VAL A 120 3.50 -6.36 1.95
C VAL A 120 4.23 -5.63 3.07
N PRO A 121 3.99 -5.94 4.35
CA PRO A 121 4.66 -5.26 5.46
C PRO A 121 6.17 -5.53 5.46
N ASN A 122 6.95 -4.47 5.63
CA ASN A 122 8.40 -4.53 5.70
C ASN A 122 8.93 -4.47 7.15
N ILE A 123 8.09 -4.12 8.11
CA ILE A 123 8.42 -4.14 9.54
C ILE A 123 7.24 -4.79 10.28
N ALA A 124 7.57 -5.69 11.19
CA ALA A 124 6.62 -6.26 12.15
C ALA A 124 7.27 -6.35 13.51
N GLU A 125 6.49 -6.09 14.54
CA GLU A 125 6.96 -6.08 15.93
C GLU A 125 6.09 -6.98 16.81
N ALA A 126 6.71 -7.69 17.73
CA ALA A 126 6.02 -8.41 18.79
C ALA A 126 6.69 -8.15 20.13
N VAL A 127 5.87 -8.15 21.18
CA VAL A 127 6.37 -8.19 22.57
C VAL A 127 5.92 -9.52 23.17
N VAL A 128 6.88 -10.28 23.67
CA VAL A 128 6.65 -11.61 24.23
C VAL A 128 7.26 -11.72 25.62
N MET A 129 6.64 -12.51 26.48
CA MET A 129 7.19 -12.84 27.79
C MET A 129 8.43 -13.72 27.67
N ASP A 130 9.31 -13.70 28.68
CA ASP A 130 10.53 -14.52 28.69
C ASP A 130 10.20 -16.01 28.54
N ALA A 131 10.78 -16.63 27.51
CA ALA A 131 10.54 -18.03 27.17
C ALA A 131 11.85 -18.69 26.68
N PRO A 132 12.00 -20.01 26.84
CA PRO A 132 13.21 -20.74 26.39
C PRO A 132 13.49 -20.54 24.90
N ARG A 133 12.46 -20.54 24.04
CA ARG A 133 12.59 -20.37 22.59
C ARG A 133 13.17 -19.01 22.18
N ILE A 134 12.89 -17.96 22.96
CA ILE A 134 13.47 -16.62 22.73
C ILE A 134 15.00 -16.65 22.87
N LYS A 135 15.52 -17.42 23.86
CA LYS A 135 16.95 -17.57 24.04
C LYS A 135 17.61 -18.33 22.88
N GLU A 136 16.92 -19.32 22.32
CA GLU A 136 17.37 -20.04 21.12
C GLU A 136 17.37 -19.09 19.90
N LEU A 137 16.33 -18.26 19.73
CA LEU A 137 16.28 -17.27 18.67
C LEU A 137 17.43 -16.27 18.75
N ILE A 138 17.71 -15.74 19.94
CA ILE A 138 18.86 -14.82 20.18
C ILE A 138 20.17 -15.49 19.79
N SER A 139 20.35 -16.77 20.14
CA SER A 139 21.58 -17.53 19.85
C SER A 139 21.71 -17.90 18.37
N SER A 140 20.61 -18.09 17.65
CA SER A 140 20.61 -18.51 16.24
C SER A 140 21.01 -17.40 15.26
N ARG A 141 21.10 -16.14 15.71
CA ARG A 141 21.45 -14.97 14.89
C ARG A 141 20.73 -14.91 13.53
N LYS A 142 19.43 -15.18 13.51
CA LYS A 142 18.64 -14.96 12.28
C LYS A 142 18.71 -13.47 11.95
N SER A 143 19.35 -13.10 10.89
CA SER A 143 19.70 -11.72 10.49
C SER A 143 18.50 -10.83 10.20
N SER A 144 17.31 -11.41 10.06
CA SER A 144 16.06 -10.71 9.75
C SER A 144 15.21 -10.37 10.98
N VAL A 145 15.60 -10.82 12.18
CA VAL A 145 14.88 -10.53 13.43
C VAL A 145 15.86 -10.01 14.47
N THR A 146 15.60 -8.81 14.98
CA THR A 146 16.29 -8.24 16.13
C THR A 146 15.51 -8.53 17.40
N VAL A 147 16.23 -8.73 18.51
CA VAL A 147 15.64 -9.06 19.80
C VAL A 147 16.23 -8.15 20.87
N GLU A 148 15.37 -7.39 21.53
CA GLU A 148 15.72 -6.45 22.57
C GLU A 148 15.05 -6.83 23.89
N GLN A 149 15.80 -6.82 24.99
CA GLN A 149 15.22 -7.07 26.31
C GLN A 149 14.50 -5.83 26.80
N MET A 150 13.31 -6.02 27.38
CA MET A 150 12.52 -4.97 28.01
C MET A 150 11.88 -5.46 29.31
N GLN A 151 11.19 -4.58 30.01
CA GLN A 151 10.33 -4.91 31.14
C GLN A 151 8.90 -4.48 30.82
N THR A 152 7.94 -5.27 31.27
CA THR A 152 6.52 -4.88 31.24
C THR A 152 6.25 -3.79 32.28
N GLU A 153 5.04 -3.23 32.25
CA GLU A 153 4.61 -2.25 33.27
C GLU A 153 4.64 -2.84 34.68
N ASP A 154 4.41 -4.14 34.83
CA ASP A 154 4.47 -4.88 36.08
C ASP A 154 5.88 -5.28 36.50
N GLY A 155 6.90 -4.89 35.72
CA GLY A 155 8.33 -5.17 35.98
C GLY A 155 8.78 -6.57 35.60
N GLU A 156 7.96 -7.36 34.94
CA GLU A 156 8.36 -8.68 34.45
C GLU A 156 9.26 -8.58 33.22
N ARG A 157 10.10 -9.60 33.03
CA ARG A 157 10.99 -9.64 31.86
C ARG A 157 10.22 -9.99 30.60
N ALA A 158 10.38 -9.14 29.59
CA ALA A 158 9.84 -9.33 28.25
C ALA A 158 10.91 -9.06 27.18
N TRP A 159 10.59 -9.43 25.95
CA TRP A 159 11.44 -9.25 24.79
C TRP A 159 10.66 -8.60 23.66
N LYS A 160 11.21 -7.52 23.12
CA LYS A 160 10.73 -6.92 21.88
C LYS A 160 11.46 -7.58 20.72
N LEU A 161 10.71 -8.15 19.79
CA LEU A 161 11.17 -8.73 18.54
C LEU A 161 10.77 -7.79 17.41
N THR A 162 11.71 -7.46 16.53
CA THR A 162 11.43 -6.68 15.32
C THR A 162 11.93 -7.45 14.12
N ALA A 163 11.02 -7.82 13.24
CA ALA A 163 11.36 -8.44 11.96
C ALA A 163 11.41 -7.40 10.86
N CYS A 164 12.40 -7.52 10.00
CA CYS A 164 12.56 -6.70 8.81
C CYS A 164 12.34 -7.54 7.54
N GLY A 165 11.50 -7.07 6.66
CA GLY A 165 11.21 -7.64 5.36
C GLY A 165 11.48 -6.65 4.24
N ILE A 166 10.86 -6.89 3.09
CA ILE A 166 10.92 -6.04 1.90
C ILE A 166 9.49 -5.74 1.47
N THR A 167 9.15 -4.46 1.39
CA THR A 167 7.82 -4.08 0.92
C THR A 167 7.65 -4.40 -0.57
N ALA A 168 6.43 -4.75 -0.94
CA ALA A 168 6.01 -4.94 -2.33
C ALA A 168 4.52 -4.63 -2.45
N HIS A 169 4.07 -4.39 -3.67
CA HIS A 169 2.65 -4.25 -3.95
C HIS A 169 1.90 -5.57 -3.70
N GLY A 170 0.72 -5.51 -3.08
CA GLY A 170 -0.09 -6.69 -2.73
C GLY A 170 -0.46 -7.58 -3.92
N ALA A 171 -0.57 -7.02 -5.14
CA ALA A 171 -0.78 -7.78 -6.37
C ALA A 171 0.48 -8.57 -6.82
N SER A 172 1.66 -8.25 -6.29
CA SER A 172 2.92 -8.92 -6.60
C SER A 172 3.72 -9.26 -5.34
N PRO A 173 3.14 -10.00 -4.38
CA PRO A 173 3.73 -10.21 -3.06
C PRO A 173 5.05 -10.97 -3.09
N LYS A 174 5.29 -11.74 -4.14
CA LYS A 174 6.56 -12.49 -4.35
C LYS A 174 7.76 -11.57 -4.62
N SER A 175 7.54 -10.30 -4.96
CA SER A 175 8.60 -9.30 -5.12
C SER A 175 9.07 -8.73 -3.79
N GLY A 176 8.37 -9.04 -2.70
CA GLY A 176 8.68 -8.62 -1.34
C GLY A 176 8.97 -9.78 -0.40
N SER A 177 9.18 -9.43 0.86
CA SER A 177 9.34 -10.39 1.97
C SER A 177 8.51 -9.89 3.15
N ASN A 178 7.49 -10.65 3.52
CA ASN A 178 6.53 -10.26 4.54
C ASN A 178 7.15 -10.36 5.95
N ALA A 179 7.36 -9.21 6.58
CA ALA A 179 7.95 -9.13 7.93
C ALA A 179 7.10 -9.84 8.99
N LEU A 180 5.76 -9.80 8.87
CA LEU A 180 4.88 -10.48 9.81
C LEU A 180 5.03 -12.00 9.72
N THR A 181 5.16 -12.56 8.50
CA THR A 181 5.45 -13.98 8.32
C THR A 181 6.79 -14.37 8.95
N ILE A 182 7.85 -13.57 8.68
CA ILE A 182 9.17 -13.79 9.27
C ILE A 182 9.08 -13.79 10.80
N LEU A 183 8.34 -12.85 11.37
CA LEU A 183 8.17 -12.73 12.82
C LEU A 183 7.40 -13.91 13.40
N CYS A 184 6.28 -14.31 12.78
CA CYS A 184 5.46 -15.45 13.22
C CYS A 184 6.21 -16.80 13.13
N GLU A 185 7.11 -16.96 12.17
CA GLU A 185 7.98 -18.15 12.08
C GLU A 185 9.06 -18.17 13.15
N ALA A 186 9.39 -17.02 13.73
CA ALA A 186 10.41 -16.90 14.77
C ALA A 186 9.85 -17.11 16.19
N ILE A 187 8.58 -16.79 16.43
CA ILE A 187 7.89 -16.96 17.72
C ILE A 187 7.34 -18.40 17.83
#